data_0d9319fefb9db65ed29193e114ed1ad2
#
_entry.id   0d9319fefb9db65ed29193e114ed1ad2
#
_cell.length_a   1.000
_cell.length_b   1.000
_cell.length_c   1.000
_cell.angle_alpha   90.00
_cell.angle_beta   90.00
_cell.angle_gamma   90.00
#
_symmetry.space_group_name_H-M   'P 1'
#
loop_
_entity.id
_entity.type
_entity.pdbx_description
1 polymer ?
#
loop_
_entity_poly.entity_id
_entity_poly.type
_entity_poly.pdbx_seq_one_letter_code
_entity_poly.pdbx_strand_id
1 'polypeptide(L)'
;MTAARAPWGWAVAGALAGVLPAIVAFAPAQWLTQRLGAATGGQVQLTEARGTIWTGSAQLVLTGGGASQDSAALPGRLEWQLRPSWNGLRLQINATCCTPQPLLAQVRVQLGQVRLALQDSRSQWPAAVLAGLGTPWNTLQPQGQLMLQTQGLEAVWSAGRMALAGRAQLDAMSMSSRLSTLRPMGSYRLELTGGEVPALALSTLQGPLQLTGSGQWVSQRLRFAGEASAAPDREAALANLLNIIGRRSGARSLITVG
;
A
#
# COMPACT_ATOMS: atom_id res chain seq x y z
N MET A 1 51.63 -47.25 8.70
CA MET A 1 50.81 -46.51 7.70
C MET A 1 49.76 -45.76 8.47
N THR A 2 49.99 -44.46 8.73
CA THR A 2 49.04 -43.58 9.42
C THR A 2 48.00 -43.11 8.40
N ALA A 3 46.78 -43.60 8.49
CA ALA A 3 45.67 -43.14 7.67
C ALA A 3 45.44 -41.65 7.93
N ALA A 4 45.75 -40.78 6.95
CA ALA A 4 45.43 -39.36 7.04
C ALA A 4 43.91 -39.21 7.14
N ARG A 5 43.42 -38.74 8.29
CA ARG A 5 41.99 -38.40 8.44
C ARG A 5 41.67 -37.29 7.49
N ALA A 6 40.79 -37.56 6.54
CA ALA A 6 40.31 -36.54 5.62
C ALA A 6 39.74 -35.33 6.42
N PRO A 7 40.09 -34.08 6.07
CA PRO A 7 39.69 -32.89 6.81
C PRO A 7 38.23 -32.49 6.49
N TRP A 8 37.29 -33.36 6.86
CA TRP A 8 35.85 -33.19 6.64
C TRP A 8 35.30 -31.84 7.18
N GLY A 9 35.91 -31.32 8.26
CA GLY A 9 35.51 -30.03 8.80
C GLY A 9 35.73 -28.87 7.82
N TRP A 10 36.84 -28.85 7.12
CA TRP A 10 37.13 -27.84 6.06
C TRP A 10 36.24 -28.00 4.84
N ALA A 11 35.91 -29.23 4.45
CA ALA A 11 35.00 -29.49 3.34
C ALA A 11 33.57 -29.00 3.67
N VAL A 12 33.06 -29.25 4.87
CA VAL A 12 31.76 -28.77 5.34
C VAL A 12 31.75 -27.25 5.48
N ALA A 13 32.79 -26.64 6.05
CA ALA A 13 32.90 -25.20 6.16
C ALA A 13 32.93 -24.52 4.77
N GLY A 14 33.69 -25.07 3.82
CA GLY A 14 33.71 -24.58 2.45
C GLY A 14 32.38 -24.71 1.72
N ALA A 15 31.69 -25.83 1.91
CA ALA A 15 30.35 -26.05 1.35
C ALA A 15 29.34 -25.06 1.92
N LEU A 16 29.30 -24.83 3.23
CA LEU A 16 28.43 -23.85 3.86
C LEU A 16 28.75 -22.42 3.42
N ALA A 17 30.03 -22.06 3.34
CA ALA A 17 30.49 -20.76 2.88
C ALA A 17 30.11 -20.48 1.41
N GLY A 18 29.99 -21.51 0.59
CA GLY A 18 29.55 -21.39 -0.81
C GLY A 18 28.03 -21.42 -0.96
N VAL A 19 27.34 -22.32 -0.27
CA VAL A 19 25.89 -22.53 -0.41
C VAL A 19 25.09 -21.37 0.18
N LEU A 20 25.46 -20.83 1.33
CA LEU A 20 24.71 -19.72 1.95
C LEU A 20 24.67 -18.45 1.08
N PRO A 21 25.80 -17.93 0.57
CA PRO A 21 25.77 -16.82 -0.35
C PRO A 21 25.00 -17.11 -1.64
N ALA A 22 25.11 -18.35 -2.18
CA ALA A 22 24.40 -18.76 -3.37
C ALA A 22 22.87 -18.76 -3.14
N ILE A 23 22.38 -19.28 -2.02
CA ILE A 23 20.94 -19.22 -1.66
C ILE A 23 20.46 -17.78 -1.57
N VAL A 24 21.25 -16.89 -0.97
CA VAL A 24 20.89 -15.46 -0.88
C VAL A 24 20.90 -14.81 -2.26
N ALA A 25 21.94 -15.04 -3.07
CA ALA A 25 22.09 -14.43 -4.39
C ALA A 25 20.98 -14.85 -5.37
N PHE A 26 20.56 -16.12 -5.29
CA PHE A 26 19.58 -16.72 -6.20
C PHE A 26 18.22 -16.96 -5.52
N ALA A 27 17.94 -16.35 -4.37
CA ALA A 27 16.68 -16.50 -3.64
C ALA A 27 15.49 -16.21 -4.57
N PRO A 28 14.54 -17.13 -4.73
CA PRO A 28 13.45 -16.97 -5.68
C PRO A 28 12.47 -15.85 -5.23
N ALA A 29 11.91 -15.16 -6.19
CA ALA A 29 10.92 -14.08 -5.98
C ALA A 29 9.74 -14.51 -5.09
N GLN A 30 9.39 -15.80 -5.12
CA GLN A 30 8.30 -16.37 -4.31
C GLN A 30 8.48 -16.16 -2.81
N TRP A 31 9.71 -16.10 -2.30
CA TRP A 31 9.94 -15.83 -0.88
C TRP A 31 9.51 -14.41 -0.49
N LEU A 32 9.77 -13.44 -1.36
CA LEU A 32 9.32 -12.07 -1.16
C LEU A 32 7.79 -11.98 -1.19
N THR A 33 7.14 -12.63 -2.16
CA THR A 33 5.69 -12.59 -2.34
C THR A 33 4.96 -13.24 -1.16
N GLN A 34 5.45 -14.38 -0.66
CA GLN A 34 4.89 -15.05 0.51
C GLN A 34 5.00 -14.19 1.78
N ARG A 35 6.15 -13.52 1.99
CA ARG A 35 6.35 -12.64 3.13
C ARG A 35 5.46 -11.41 3.07
N LEU A 36 5.29 -10.82 1.89
CA LEU A 36 4.39 -9.69 1.70
C LEU A 36 2.93 -10.10 1.95
N GLY A 37 2.49 -11.22 1.41
CA GLY A 37 1.15 -11.75 1.65
C GLY A 37 0.90 -11.99 3.14
N ALA A 38 1.82 -12.62 3.84
CA ALA A 38 1.70 -12.85 5.28
C ALA A 38 1.68 -11.54 6.09
N ALA A 39 2.54 -10.58 5.76
CA ALA A 39 2.62 -9.29 6.45
C ALA A 39 1.37 -8.41 6.27
N THR A 40 0.64 -8.60 5.16
CA THR A 40 -0.59 -7.85 4.84
C THR A 40 -1.88 -8.64 5.16
N GLY A 41 -1.78 -9.75 5.88
CA GLY A 41 -2.95 -10.60 6.15
C GLY A 41 -3.60 -11.15 4.88
N GLY A 42 -2.84 -11.28 3.80
CA GLY A 42 -3.32 -11.73 2.50
C GLY A 42 -3.99 -10.66 1.65
N GLN A 43 -4.11 -9.43 2.11
CA GLN A 43 -4.74 -8.33 1.35
C GLN A 43 -3.95 -7.91 0.12
N VAL A 44 -2.64 -7.99 0.18
CA VAL A 44 -1.76 -7.70 -0.96
C VAL A 44 -1.05 -8.97 -1.37
N GLN A 45 -1.31 -9.43 -2.57
CA GLN A 45 -0.71 -10.63 -3.14
C GLN A 45 0.06 -10.28 -4.42
N LEU A 46 1.21 -10.89 -4.57
CA LEU A 46 2.00 -10.83 -5.78
C LEU A 46 1.96 -12.22 -6.43
N THR A 47 1.12 -12.35 -7.46
CA THR A 47 0.92 -13.62 -8.19
C THR A 47 1.82 -13.69 -9.40
N GLU A 48 2.01 -14.90 -9.94
CA GLU A 48 2.87 -15.14 -11.11
C GLU A 48 4.28 -14.55 -10.95
N ALA A 49 4.86 -14.65 -9.77
CA ALA A 49 6.18 -14.12 -9.49
C ALA A 49 7.26 -14.77 -10.35
N ARG A 50 8.13 -13.97 -10.94
CA ARG A 50 9.27 -14.39 -11.77
C ARG A 50 10.54 -13.70 -11.32
N GLY A 51 11.67 -14.37 -11.47
CA GLY A 51 12.97 -13.85 -11.09
C GLY A 51 13.35 -14.13 -9.64
N THR A 52 14.12 -13.25 -9.06
CA THR A 52 14.68 -13.37 -7.70
C THR A 52 14.11 -12.29 -6.78
N ILE A 53 14.44 -12.36 -5.49
CA ILE A 53 14.14 -11.28 -4.53
C ILE A 53 14.83 -9.97 -4.94
N TRP A 54 15.97 -10.04 -5.66
CA TRP A 54 16.77 -8.89 -6.06
C TRP A 54 16.24 -8.21 -7.32
N THR A 55 15.78 -8.99 -8.27
CA THR A 55 15.19 -8.49 -9.52
C THR A 55 14.08 -9.44 -9.93
N GLY A 56 12.88 -8.94 -9.98
CA GLY A 56 11.74 -9.78 -10.31
C GLY A 56 10.54 -8.98 -10.79
N SER A 57 9.52 -9.72 -11.17
CA SER A 57 8.24 -9.16 -11.56
C SER A 57 7.09 -10.05 -11.09
N ALA A 58 5.93 -9.46 -10.83
CA ALA A 58 4.73 -10.17 -10.46
C ALA A 58 3.48 -9.37 -10.85
N GLN A 59 2.34 -10.00 -10.84
CA GLN A 59 1.06 -9.32 -10.93
C GLN A 59 0.60 -8.94 -9.51
N LEU A 60 0.30 -7.67 -9.29
CA LEU A 60 -0.27 -7.19 -8.03
C LEU A 60 -1.77 -7.50 -8.01
N VAL A 61 -2.20 -8.20 -6.99
CA VAL A 61 -3.60 -8.52 -6.73
C VAL A 61 -3.95 -8.04 -5.33
N LEU A 62 -5.01 -7.24 -5.23
CA LEU A 62 -5.61 -6.90 -3.95
C LEU A 62 -6.74 -7.88 -3.66
N THR A 63 -6.83 -8.33 -2.41
CA THR A 63 -7.86 -9.26 -1.95
C THR A 63 -8.45 -8.78 -0.64
N GLY A 64 -9.63 -9.25 -0.28
CA GLY A 64 -10.26 -8.97 1.01
C GLY A 64 -9.64 -9.71 2.20
N GLY A 65 -8.43 -10.28 2.03
CA GLY A 65 -7.76 -11.09 3.04
C GLY A 65 -7.96 -12.60 2.84
N GLY A 66 -7.34 -13.41 3.69
CA GLY A 66 -7.23 -14.85 3.52
C GLY A 66 -8.54 -15.65 3.47
N ALA A 67 -9.65 -15.09 3.95
CA ALA A 67 -10.99 -15.72 3.93
C ALA A 67 -11.92 -15.14 2.85
N SER A 68 -11.49 -14.14 2.08
CA SER A 68 -12.31 -13.49 1.07
C SER A 68 -12.07 -14.10 -0.31
N GLN A 69 -13.15 -14.20 -1.10
CA GLN A 69 -13.08 -14.54 -2.51
C GLN A 69 -12.95 -13.30 -3.41
N ASP A 70 -13.09 -12.11 -2.84
CA ASP A 70 -12.92 -10.86 -3.58
C ASP A 70 -11.46 -10.67 -3.96
N SER A 71 -11.23 -10.39 -5.23
CA SER A 71 -9.90 -10.07 -5.74
C SER A 71 -9.97 -9.13 -6.93
N ALA A 72 -9.00 -8.24 -7.04
CA ALA A 72 -8.82 -7.39 -8.20
C ALA A 72 -7.33 -7.28 -8.55
N ALA A 73 -7.00 -7.59 -9.78
CA ALA A 73 -5.64 -7.51 -10.28
C ALA A 73 -5.34 -6.14 -10.89
N LEU A 74 -4.14 -5.65 -10.64
CA LEU A 74 -3.65 -4.46 -11.30
C LEU A 74 -3.38 -4.76 -12.78
N PRO A 75 -3.76 -3.88 -13.72
CA PRO A 75 -3.38 -4.04 -15.12
C PRO A 75 -1.86 -4.03 -15.30
N GLY A 76 -1.33 -5.04 -15.96
CA GLY A 76 0.12 -5.17 -16.19
C GLY A 76 0.87 -5.82 -15.02
N ARG A 77 2.18 -5.73 -15.08
CA ARG A 77 3.09 -6.33 -14.09
C ARG A 77 3.77 -5.25 -13.27
N LEU A 78 3.99 -5.56 -12.02
CA LEU A 78 4.86 -4.80 -11.14
C LEU A 78 6.25 -5.42 -11.22
N GLU A 79 7.25 -4.60 -11.46
CA GLU A 79 8.66 -4.99 -11.50
C GLU A 79 9.39 -4.37 -10.33
N TRP A 80 10.33 -5.09 -9.75
CA TRP A 80 11.16 -4.56 -8.67
C TRP A 80 12.63 -4.86 -8.90
N GLN A 81 13.46 -3.96 -8.39
CA GLN A 81 14.89 -4.14 -8.25
C GLN A 81 15.27 -3.77 -6.82
N LEU A 82 15.81 -4.74 -6.10
CA LEU A 82 16.35 -4.57 -4.76
C LEU A 82 17.88 -4.61 -4.84
N ARG A 83 18.52 -3.56 -4.38
CA ARG A 83 19.99 -3.45 -4.41
C ARG A 83 20.53 -3.21 -3.00
N PRO A 84 21.48 -4.03 -2.54
CA PRO A 84 22.20 -3.74 -1.30
C PRO A 84 22.90 -2.37 -1.38
N SER A 85 22.89 -1.66 -0.28
CA SER A 85 23.64 -0.43 -0.06
C SER A 85 24.49 -0.60 1.21
N TRP A 86 25.48 0.24 1.42
CA TRP A 86 26.43 0.10 2.54
C TRP A 86 25.76 -0.07 3.91
N ASN A 87 24.62 0.60 4.15
CA ASN A 87 23.90 0.58 5.41
C ASN A 87 22.41 0.19 5.27
N GLY A 88 22.06 -0.56 4.22
CA GLY A 88 20.68 -0.94 4.00
C GLY A 88 20.39 -1.45 2.61
N LEU A 89 19.19 -1.16 2.13
CA LEU A 89 18.66 -1.63 0.85
C LEU A 89 18.03 -0.47 0.07
N ARG A 90 18.22 -0.46 -1.24
CA ARG A 90 17.48 0.41 -2.17
C ARG A 90 16.49 -0.44 -2.93
N LEU A 91 15.25 -0.01 -2.93
CA LEU A 91 14.15 -0.65 -3.65
C LEU A 91 13.68 0.30 -4.76
N GLN A 92 13.63 -0.19 -5.96
CA GLN A 92 13.01 0.44 -7.10
C GLN A 92 11.81 -0.38 -7.53
N ILE A 93 10.65 0.26 -7.69
CA ILE A 93 9.40 -0.37 -8.15
C ILE A 93 8.94 0.34 -9.40
N ASN A 94 8.58 -0.43 -10.42
CA ASN A 94 8.00 0.05 -11.65
C ASN A 94 6.71 -0.71 -11.94
N ALA A 95 5.64 0.01 -12.25
CA ALA A 95 4.38 -0.56 -12.72
C ALA A 95 3.98 0.16 -14.01
N THR A 96 4.02 -0.53 -15.12
CA THR A 96 3.85 0.04 -16.47
C THR A 96 2.55 0.81 -16.65
N CYS A 97 1.47 0.39 -15.96
CA CYS A 97 0.19 1.10 -15.97
C CYS A 97 0.23 2.44 -15.22
N CYS A 98 1.10 2.55 -14.21
CA CYS A 98 0.74 3.34 -13.05
C CYS A 98 1.87 4.24 -12.53
N THR A 99 3.12 3.95 -12.87
CA THR A 99 4.29 4.72 -12.44
C THR A 99 5.01 5.31 -13.66
N PRO A 100 4.78 6.60 -13.99
CA PRO A 100 5.52 7.26 -15.08
C PRO A 100 7.03 7.28 -14.84
N GLN A 101 7.42 7.31 -13.57
CA GLN A 101 8.79 7.18 -13.11
C GLN A 101 8.85 6.10 -12.03
N PRO A 102 9.94 5.31 -11.94
CA PRO A 102 10.08 4.31 -10.91
C PRO A 102 9.96 4.90 -9.51
N LEU A 103 9.23 4.21 -8.64
CA LEU A 103 9.17 4.54 -7.21
C LEU A 103 10.47 4.08 -6.55
N LEU A 104 11.16 4.99 -5.90
CA LEU A 104 12.43 4.71 -5.23
C LEU A 104 12.23 4.78 -3.73
N ALA A 105 12.56 3.69 -3.04
CA ALA A 105 12.56 3.63 -1.59
C ALA A 105 13.94 3.20 -1.07
N GLN A 106 14.32 3.70 0.09
CA GLN A 106 15.55 3.34 0.76
C GLN A 106 15.27 2.91 2.19
N VAL A 107 15.69 1.70 2.51
CA VAL A 107 15.68 1.19 3.88
C VAL A 107 17.10 1.31 4.43
N ARG A 108 17.27 2.00 5.55
CA ARG A 108 18.53 2.08 6.30
C ARG A 108 18.36 1.43 7.66
N VAL A 109 19.31 0.59 8.00
CA VAL A 109 19.35 -0.07 9.31
C VAL A 109 20.51 0.51 10.10
N GLN A 110 20.22 1.04 11.26
CA GLN A 110 21.19 1.57 12.23
C GLN A 110 20.94 0.91 13.59
N LEU A 111 21.88 1.02 14.49
CA LEU A 111 21.75 0.44 15.84
C LEU A 111 20.45 0.93 16.52
N GLY A 112 19.51 0.02 16.74
CA GLY A 112 18.23 0.32 17.38
C GLY A 112 17.21 1.10 16.56
N GLN A 113 17.48 1.33 15.26
CA GLN A 113 16.62 2.14 14.41
C GLN A 113 16.56 1.59 13.00
N VAL A 114 15.34 1.52 12.44
CA VAL A 114 15.11 1.24 11.01
C VAL A 114 14.40 2.44 10.39
N ARG A 115 14.94 2.96 9.31
CA ARG A 115 14.43 4.11 8.57
C ARG A 115 14.04 3.68 7.16
N LEU A 116 12.82 3.95 6.78
CA LEU A 116 12.31 3.80 5.42
C LEU A 116 12.03 5.19 4.85
N ALA A 117 12.76 5.60 3.83
CA ALA A 117 12.53 6.84 3.12
C ALA A 117 12.03 6.54 1.70
N LEU A 118 10.95 7.19 1.31
CA LEU A 118 10.42 7.15 -0.05
C LEU A 118 10.81 8.44 -0.76
N GLN A 119 11.42 8.31 -1.93
CA GLN A 119 11.73 9.48 -2.77
C GLN A 119 10.44 10.13 -3.25
N ASP A 120 10.46 11.46 -3.37
CA ASP A 120 9.34 12.22 -3.90
C ASP A 120 8.92 11.67 -5.26
N SER A 121 7.66 11.35 -5.38
CA SER A 121 7.15 10.65 -6.55
C SER A 121 5.70 11.00 -6.85
N ARG A 122 5.31 10.73 -8.10
CA ARG A 122 3.92 10.79 -8.55
C ARG A 122 3.58 9.49 -9.25
N SER A 123 2.43 8.92 -8.90
CA SER A 123 1.92 7.70 -9.50
C SER A 123 0.41 7.78 -9.67
N GLN A 124 -0.13 7.01 -10.62
CA GLN A 124 -1.54 7.03 -10.96
C GLN A 124 -2.06 5.59 -11.03
N TRP A 125 -3.10 5.29 -10.27
CA TRP A 125 -3.60 3.93 -10.10
C TRP A 125 -5.09 3.88 -10.44
N PRO A 126 -5.58 2.82 -11.10
CA PRO A 126 -7.01 2.66 -11.33
C PRO A 126 -7.75 2.41 -10.01
N ALA A 127 -8.79 3.18 -9.74
CA ALA A 127 -9.57 3.01 -8.51
C ALA A 127 -10.27 1.63 -8.44
N ALA A 128 -10.52 1.01 -9.58
CA ALA A 128 -11.16 -0.30 -9.68
C ALA A 128 -10.41 -1.41 -8.91
N VAL A 129 -9.09 -1.28 -8.72
CA VAL A 129 -8.30 -2.25 -7.97
C VAL A 129 -8.74 -2.35 -6.50
N LEU A 130 -9.29 -1.28 -5.94
CA LEU A 130 -9.78 -1.27 -4.56
C LEU A 130 -10.93 -2.26 -4.34
N ALA A 131 -11.70 -2.62 -5.37
CA ALA A 131 -12.80 -3.58 -5.25
C ALA A 131 -12.31 -4.95 -4.73
N GLY A 132 -11.04 -5.28 -4.96
CA GLY A 132 -10.43 -6.50 -4.44
C GLY A 132 -10.29 -6.52 -2.91
N LEU A 133 -10.24 -5.39 -2.24
CA LEU A 133 -10.06 -5.31 -0.78
C LEU A 133 -11.27 -5.80 0.03
N GLY A 134 -12.32 -6.29 -0.64
CA GLY A 134 -13.54 -6.76 0.04
C GLY A 134 -14.45 -5.60 0.47
N THR A 135 -15.30 -5.86 1.44
CA THR A 135 -16.28 -4.89 1.94
C THR A 135 -15.60 -3.70 2.63
N PRO A 136 -16.01 -2.44 2.33
CA PRO A 136 -17.15 -2.06 1.47
C PRO A 136 -16.82 -1.91 -0.03
N TRP A 137 -15.56 -2.03 -0.43
CA TRP A 137 -15.08 -1.68 -1.76
C TRP A 137 -15.64 -2.56 -2.87
N ASN A 138 -15.83 -3.88 -2.60
CA ASN A 138 -16.48 -4.82 -3.53
C ASN A 138 -17.92 -4.42 -3.85
N THR A 139 -18.64 -3.82 -2.87
CA THR A 139 -20.02 -3.33 -3.05
C THR A 139 -20.02 -1.98 -3.76
N LEU A 140 -19.11 -1.09 -3.39
CA LEU A 140 -18.98 0.24 -3.98
C LEU A 140 -18.52 0.16 -5.45
N GLN A 141 -17.65 -0.77 -5.80
CA GLN A 141 -17.00 -0.91 -7.11
C GLN A 141 -16.53 0.45 -7.65
N PRO A 142 -15.57 1.09 -6.97
CA PRO A 142 -15.12 2.41 -7.34
C PRO A 142 -14.48 2.42 -8.72
N GLN A 143 -14.81 3.44 -9.51
CA GLN A 143 -14.20 3.73 -10.80
C GLN A 143 -13.64 5.13 -10.76
N GLY A 144 -12.55 5.38 -11.48
CA GLY A 144 -11.83 6.64 -11.48
C GLY A 144 -10.33 6.43 -11.38
N GLN A 145 -9.60 7.48 -11.08
CA GLN A 145 -8.14 7.48 -11.00
C GLN A 145 -7.67 7.93 -9.62
N LEU A 146 -6.73 7.22 -9.06
CA LEU A 146 -6.07 7.54 -7.81
C LEU A 146 -4.69 8.10 -8.11
N MET A 147 -4.46 9.37 -7.87
CA MET A 147 -3.19 10.04 -8.07
C MET A 147 -2.49 10.16 -6.72
N LEU A 148 -1.42 9.40 -6.53
CA LEU A 148 -0.61 9.45 -5.31
C LEU A 148 0.61 10.33 -5.54
N GLN A 149 0.83 11.29 -4.66
CA GLN A 149 2.01 12.13 -4.61
C GLN A 149 2.64 12.06 -3.23
N THR A 150 3.96 11.91 -3.17
CA THR A 150 4.73 11.86 -1.91
C THR A 150 5.75 12.99 -1.87
N GLN A 151 5.97 13.55 -0.67
CA GLN A 151 6.94 14.62 -0.42
C GLN A 151 7.64 14.36 0.91
N GLY A 152 8.94 14.07 0.86
CA GLY A 152 9.78 13.81 2.03
C GLY A 152 9.25 12.70 2.94
N LEU A 153 8.52 11.72 2.39
CA LEU A 153 7.86 10.69 3.19
C LEU A 153 8.89 9.74 3.78
N GLU A 154 8.94 9.70 5.10
CA GLU A 154 9.89 8.90 5.85
C GLU A 154 9.22 8.28 7.08
N ALA A 155 9.44 6.98 7.29
CA ALA A 155 9.02 6.27 8.49
C ALA A 155 10.25 5.76 9.25
N VAL A 156 10.28 6.03 10.55
CA VAL A 156 11.38 5.66 11.44
C VAL A 156 10.83 4.79 12.56
N TRP A 157 11.36 3.60 12.68
CA TRP A 157 11.07 2.70 13.80
C TRP A 157 12.24 2.71 14.77
N SER A 158 11.98 3.10 16.01
CA SER A 158 12.96 3.06 17.10
C SER A 158 12.29 2.75 18.42
N ALA A 159 12.89 1.89 19.24
CA ALA A 159 12.37 1.48 20.56
C ALA A 159 10.88 1.07 20.54
N GLY A 160 10.44 0.34 19.51
CA GLY A 160 9.06 -0.13 19.37
C GLY A 160 8.04 0.95 18.97
N ARG A 161 8.48 2.16 18.67
CA ARG A 161 7.64 3.28 18.22
C ARG A 161 7.93 3.63 16.77
N MET A 162 6.90 4.00 16.03
CA MET A 162 7.00 4.49 14.67
C MET A 162 6.77 6.00 14.66
N ALA A 163 7.71 6.74 14.08
CA ALA A 163 7.55 8.15 13.74
C ALA A 163 7.41 8.28 12.22
N LEU A 164 6.50 9.13 11.79
CA LEU A 164 6.27 9.43 10.38
C LEU A 164 6.62 10.89 10.12
N ALA A 165 7.37 11.16 9.07
CA ALA A 165 7.68 12.51 8.59
C ALA A 165 7.27 12.66 7.13
N GLY A 166 7.13 13.91 6.67
CA GLY A 166 6.76 14.23 5.30
C GLY A 166 5.25 14.20 5.05
N ARG A 167 4.86 14.12 3.78
CA ARG A 167 3.47 14.21 3.34
C ARG A 167 3.19 13.20 2.23
N ALA A 168 2.00 12.60 2.28
CA ALA A 168 1.44 11.83 1.16
C ALA A 168 0.05 12.40 0.84
N GLN A 169 -0.20 12.67 -0.44
CA GLN A 169 -1.47 13.15 -0.95
C GLN A 169 -2.01 12.14 -1.95
N LEU A 170 -3.24 11.72 -1.75
CA LEU A 170 -3.98 10.84 -2.64
C LEU A 170 -5.20 11.59 -3.17
N ASP A 171 -5.18 11.92 -4.45
CA ASP A 171 -6.31 12.54 -5.15
C ASP A 171 -7.09 11.46 -5.90
N ALA A 172 -8.32 11.21 -5.47
CA ALA A 172 -9.27 10.31 -6.12
C ALA A 172 -10.09 11.12 -7.14
N MET A 173 -9.70 11.03 -8.41
CA MET A 173 -10.23 11.87 -9.48
C MET A 173 -11.37 11.20 -10.23
N SER A 174 -12.42 12.00 -10.51
CA SER A 174 -13.60 11.58 -11.30
C SER A 174 -14.21 10.27 -10.81
N MET A 175 -14.39 10.17 -9.50
CA MET A 175 -14.86 8.96 -8.86
C MET A 175 -16.31 8.67 -9.20
N SER A 176 -16.60 7.41 -9.47
CA SER A 176 -17.94 6.86 -9.70
C SER A 176 -18.12 5.57 -8.91
N SER A 177 -19.36 5.22 -8.63
CA SER A 177 -19.70 3.96 -7.95
C SER A 177 -20.90 3.31 -8.62
N ARG A 178 -20.98 2.00 -8.52
CA ARG A 178 -22.13 1.21 -8.97
C ARG A 178 -23.43 1.55 -8.22
N LEU A 179 -23.30 2.11 -7.01
CA LEU A 179 -24.41 2.45 -6.14
C LEU A 179 -25.02 3.82 -6.41
N SER A 180 -24.49 4.58 -7.37
CA SER A 180 -25.00 5.88 -7.76
C SER A 180 -25.19 5.99 -9.26
N THR A 181 -26.23 6.70 -9.67
CA THR A 181 -26.45 7.06 -11.09
C THR A 181 -25.59 8.23 -11.54
N LEU A 182 -25.01 8.98 -10.61
CA LEU A 182 -24.13 10.12 -10.90
C LEU A 182 -22.75 9.64 -11.33
N ARG A 183 -22.30 10.12 -12.48
CA ARG A 183 -21.00 9.78 -13.05
C ARG A 183 -20.35 11.03 -13.67
N PRO A 184 -19.34 11.60 -13.03
CA PRO A 184 -18.75 11.27 -11.74
C PRO A 184 -19.58 11.75 -10.54
N MET A 185 -19.38 11.11 -9.37
CA MET A 185 -19.92 11.56 -8.08
C MET A 185 -19.09 12.70 -7.49
N GLY A 186 -17.79 12.71 -7.78
CA GLY A 186 -16.87 13.74 -7.30
C GLY A 186 -15.40 13.37 -7.44
N SER A 187 -14.57 14.30 -7.01
CA SER A 187 -13.13 14.12 -6.82
C SER A 187 -12.77 14.52 -5.39
N TYR A 188 -11.88 13.75 -4.78
CA TYR A 188 -11.59 13.84 -3.34
C TYR A 188 -10.09 13.86 -3.11
N ARG A 189 -9.68 14.50 -2.03
CA ARG A 189 -8.30 14.52 -1.57
C ARG A 189 -8.21 13.91 -0.19
N LEU A 190 -7.30 12.94 -0.05
CA LEU A 190 -6.86 12.40 1.22
C LEU A 190 -5.40 12.79 1.43
N GLU A 191 -5.14 13.53 2.51
CA GLU A 191 -3.81 14.03 2.84
C GLU A 191 -3.33 13.45 4.16
N LEU A 192 -2.18 12.77 4.11
CA LEU A 192 -1.47 12.25 5.27
C LEU A 192 -0.29 13.18 5.54
N THR A 193 -0.24 13.75 6.73
CA THR A 193 0.87 14.59 7.19
C THR A 193 1.58 13.91 8.35
N GLY A 194 2.89 13.74 8.23
CA GLY A 194 3.75 13.26 9.30
C GLY A 194 3.96 14.32 10.36
N GLY A 195 4.48 13.93 11.52
CA GLY A 195 4.77 14.79 12.67
C GLY A 195 4.81 13.97 13.95
N GLU A 196 4.82 14.64 15.10
CA GLU A 196 4.74 13.95 16.41
C GLU A 196 3.47 13.12 16.51
N VAL A 197 2.36 13.62 15.99
CA VAL A 197 1.10 12.93 15.82
C VAL A 197 0.73 12.98 14.35
N PRO A 198 0.91 11.89 13.59
CA PRO A 198 0.50 11.87 12.20
C PRO A 198 -1.00 12.15 12.05
N ALA A 199 -1.36 12.96 11.07
CA ALA A 199 -2.73 13.40 10.82
C ALA A 199 -3.20 13.01 9.42
N LEU A 200 -4.49 12.74 9.30
CA LEU A 200 -5.16 12.42 8.06
C LEU A 200 -6.29 13.44 7.83
N ALA A 201 -6.38 14.02 6.66
CA ALA A 201 -7.45 14.92 6.27
C ALA A 201 -8.12 14.44 4.98
N LEU A 202 -9.44 14.45 4.95
CA LEU A 202 -10.26 14.14 3.77
C LEU A 202 -11.03 15.38 3.37
N SER A 203 -11.00 15.74 2.10
CA SER A 203 -11.73 16.87 1.55
C SER A 203 -12.27 16.56 0.16
N THR A 204 -13.36 17.22 -0.19
CA THR A 204 -13.92 17.20 -1.54
C THR A 204 -13.24 18.27 -2.39
N LEU A 205 -12.71 17.90 -3.53
CA LEU A 205 -12.19 18.83 -4.53
C LEU A 205 -13.33 19.38 -5.39
N GLN A 206 -14.21 18.47 -5.85
CA GLN A 206 -15.39 18.85 -6.65
C GLN A 206 -16.41 17.71 -6.69
N GLY A 207 -17.65 18.03 -6.97
CA GLY A 207 -18.71 17.05 -7.27
C GLY A 207 -19.89 17.11 -6.31
N PRO A 208 -20.99 16.42 -6.66
CA PRO A 208 -22.22 16.41 -5.87
C PRO A 208 -22.14 15.62 -4.56
N LEU A 209 -21.26 14.61 -4.44
CA LEU A 209 -21.00 13.95 -3.17
C LEU A 209 -19.90 14.69 -2.43
N GLN A 210 -20.25 15.26 -1.29
CA GLN A 210 -19.34 16.01 -0.42
C GLN A 210 -18.83 15.10 0.69
N LEU A 211 -17.51 14.96 0.79
CA LEU A 211 -16.81 14.20 1.83
C LEU A 211 -15.86 15.13 2.56
N THR A 212 -15.93 15.14 3.87
CA THR A 212 -14.98 15.85 4.74
C THR A 212 -14.63 14.98 5.93
N GLY A 213 -13.46 15.14 6.47
CA GLY A 213 -13.07 14.41 7.67
C GLY A 213 -11.65 14.68 8.08
N SER A 214 -11.36 14.33 9.31
CA SER A 214 -10.01 14.41 9.86
C SER A 214 -9.76 13.24 10.82
N GLY A 215 -8.51 12.89 10.97
CA GLY A 215 -8.10 11.84 11.88
C GLY A 215 -6.68 12.00 12.34
N GLN A 216 -6.34 11.30 13.40
CA GLN A 216 -4.99 11.28 13.98
C GLN A 216 -4.66 9.87 14.45
N TRP A 217 -3.37 9.53 14.43
CA TRP A 217 -2.91 8.29 15.04
C TRP A 217 -2.69 8.46 16.54
N VAL A 218 -3.49 7.73 17.34
CA VAL A 218 -3.36 7.70 18.79
C VAL A 218 -2.94 6.30 19.20
N SER A 219 -1.76 6.15 19.80
CA SER A 219 -1.25 4.84 20.24
C SER A 219 -1.31 3.76 19.15
N GLN A 220 -0.85 4.08 17.93
CA GLN A 220 -0.82 3.21 16.74
C GLN A 220 -2.19 2.87 16.11
N ARG A 221 -3.27 3.46 16.59
CA ARG A 221 -4.61 3.32 16.00
C ARG A 221 -5.02 4.64 15.36
N LEU A 222 -5.54 4.57 14.14
CA LEU A 222 -6.15 5.72 13.50
C LEU A 222 -7.52 5.98 14.16
N ARG A 223 -7.72 7.19 14.65
CA ARG A 223 -9.03 7.72 15.01
C ARG A 223 -9.43 8.73 13.96
N PHE A 224 -10.45 8.42 13.20
CA PHE A 224 -10.93 9.27 12.11
C PHE A 224 -12.42 9.54 12.28
N ALA A 225 -12.80 10.80 12.12
CA ALA A 225 -14.18 11.25 12.07
C ALA A 225 -14.40 12.04 10.78
N GLY A 226 -15.46 11.72 10.08
CA GLY A 226 -15.81 12.37 8.83
C GLY A 226 -17.30 12.41 8.60
N GLU A 227 -17.67 13.14 7.57
CA GLU A 227 -19.04 13.34 7.16
C GLU A 227 -19.14 13.23 5.64
N ALA A 228 -20.23 12.61 5.20
CA ALA A 228 -20.63 12.55 3.81
C ALA A 228 -22.01 13.18 3.67
N SER A 229 -22.18 14.04 2.65
CA SER A 229 -23.46 14.67 2.32
C SER A 229 -23.62 14.77 0.79
N ALA A 230 -24.86 14.92 0.35
CA ALA A 230 -25.15 15.21 -1.05
C ALA A 230 -25.30 16.73 -1.23
N ALA A 231 -24.89 17.23 -2.42
CA ALA A 231 -25.27 18.57 -2.84
C ALA A 231 -26.79 18.67 -2.97
N PRO A 232 -27.38 19.89 -2.83
CA PRO A 232 -28.81 20.11 -3.04
C PRO A 232 -29.28 19.46 -4.35
N ASP A 233 -30.50 18.91 -4.35
CA ASP A 233 -31.15 18.23 -5.50
C ASP A 233 -30.47 16.93 -5.99
N ARG A 234 -29.44 16.43 -5.28
CA ARG A 234 -28.75 15.17 -5.64
C ARG A 234 -28.88 14.08 -4.58
N GLU A 235 -29.67 14.31 -3.53
CA GLU A 235 -29.82 13.39 -2.39
C GLU A 235 -30.37 12.03 -2.82
N ALA A 236 -31.41 12.01 -3.68
CA ALA A 236 -32.02 10.76 -4.14
C ALA A 236 -31.03 9.88 -4.89
N ALA A 237 -30.17 10.45 -5.75
CA ALA A 237 -29.17 9.73 -6.52
C ALA A 237 -28.02 9.18 -5.66
N LEU A 238 -27.80 9.73 -4.48
CA LEU A 238 -26.72 9.36 -3.55
C LEU A 238 -27.21 8.62 -2.30
N ALA A 239 -28.54 8.44 -2.15
CA ALA A 239 -29.13 7.87 -0.93
C ALA A 239 -28.56 6.47 -0.58
N ASN A 240 -28.48 5.56 -1.55
CA ASN A 240 -27.93 4.22 -1.33
C ASN A 240 -26.44 4.28 -0.92
N LEU A 241 -25.67 5.13 -1.58
CA LEU A 241 -24.25 5.29 -1.27
C LEU A 241 -24.06 5.82 0.15
N LEU A 242 -24.79 6.86 0.52
CA LEU A 242 -24.73 7.47 1.85
C LEU A 242 -25.12 6.48 2.97
N ASN A 243 -25.99 5.52 2.70
CA ASN A 243 -26.36 4.49 3.67
C ASN A 243 -25.25 3.45 3.91
N ILE A 244 -24.35 3.27 2.94
CA ILE A 244 -23.29 2.26 3.02
C ILE A 244 -22.00 2.84 3.58
N ILE A 245 -21.66 4.09 3.24
CA ILE A 245 -20.37 4.68 3.62
C ILE A 245 -20.32 5.16 5.06
N GLY A 246 -21.46 5.30 5.75
CA GLY A 246 -21.50 5.76 7.13
C GLY A 246 -22.87 5.59 7.80
N ARG A 247 -22.93 5.96 9.07
CA ARG A 247 -24.18 5.97 9.84
C ARG A 247 -25.01 7.21 9.47
N ARG A 248 -26.23 6.98 8.95
CA ARG A 248 -27.14 8.09 8.59
C ARG A 248 -27.51 8.94 9.80
N SER A 249 -27.46 10.25 9.61
CA SER A 249 -27.93 11.28 10.54
C SER A 249 -28.62 12.39 9.73
N GLY A 250 -29.92 12.25 9.50
CA GLY A 250 -30.67 13.16 8.61
C GLY A 250 -30.17 13.07 7.14
N ALA A 251 -29.82 14.21 6.55
CA ALA A 251 -29.29 14.31 5.20
C ALA A 251 -27.81 13.91 5.08
N ARG A 252 -27.13 13.64 6.20
CA ARG A 252 -25.70 13.35 6.27
C ARG A 252 -25.44 11.92 6.68
N SER A 253 -24.24 11.43 6.42
CA SER A 253 -23.71 10.14 6.90
C SER A 253 -22.43 10.39 7.67
N LEU A 254 -22.38 9.93 8.92
CA LEU A 254 -21.23 10.05 9.79
C LEU A 254 -20.32 8.85 9.58
N ILE A 255 -19.05 9.12 9.33
CA ILE A 255 -17.99 8.12 9.11
C ILE A 255 -17.10 8.14 10.34
N THR A 256 -16.96 7.02 11.02
CA THR A 256 -16.05 6.88 12.17
C THR A 256 -15.20 5.64 12.03
N VAL A 257 -13.89 5.79 12.31
CA VAL A 257 -12.91 4.68 12.32
C VAL A 257 -12.08 4.80 13.59
N GLY A 258 -11.96 3.70 14.33
CA GLY A 258 -11.17 3.61 15.57
C GLY A 258 -11.95 3.59 16.85
#